data_0cab2fa59ee33a9879179e503b4a7985
#
_entry.id   0cab2fa59ee33a9879179e503b4a7985
#
_cell.length_a   1.000
_cell.length_b   1.000
_cell.length_c   1.000
_cell.angle_alpha   90.00
_cell.angle_beta   90.00
_cell.angle_gamma   90.00
#
_symmetry.space_group_name_H-M   'P 1'
#
loop_
_entity.id
_entity.type
_entity.pdbx_description
1 polymer ?
#
loop_
_entity_poly.entity_id
_entity_poly.type
_entity_poly.pdbx_seq_one_letter_code
_entity_poly.pdbx_strand_id
1 'polypeptide(L)'
;TPIPGGNASVAGAGGLIGRDTSGTLGSEGGVVTIDESGNIGLSGLEEFEDMLMDREALAAQTVYFEVDRSEIHPDDLGKVEAVAGILAQDAQNKVMIEGHCDERGTEEYNRALGERRALSVRDALVGLGVSADRIRTMSLGEDRPADTGLDDAAFARNRRGEFVLLKPKPGN
;
A
#
# COMPACT_ATOMS: atom_id res chain seq x y z
N THR A 1 37.16 -35.29 44.69
CA THR A 1 36.04 -35.98 44.02
C THR A 1 36.06 -35.68 42.53
N PRO A 2 36.33 -36.67 41.67
CA PRO A 2 36.40 -36.46 40.26
C PRO A 2 34.98 -36.48 39.63
N ILE A 3 34.76 -35.59 38.71
CA ILE A 3 33.56 -35.54 37.87
C ILE A 3 33.81 -36.39 36.62
N PRO A 4 32.98 -37.36 36.31
CA PRO A 4 33.14 -38.09 35.06
C PRO A 4 32.57 -37.31 33.89
N GLY A 5 33.36 -37.17 32.85
CA GLY A 5 32.96 -36.62 31.59
C GLY A 5 31.94 -37.50 30.87
N GLY A 6 30.86 -36.90 30.46
CA GLY A 6 29.87 -37.48 29.56
C GLY A 6 30.14 -37.04 28.14
N ASN A 7 30.55 -37.99 27.34
CA ASN A 7 30.75 -37.84 25.92
C ASN A 7 29.36 -37.92 25.21
N ALA A 8 28.87 -36.84 24.66
CA ALA A 8 27.68 -36.87 23.85
C ALA A 8 28.07 -36.84 22.36
N SER A 9 27.98 -37.98 21.75
CA SER A 9 28.04 -38.13 20.28
C SER A 9 26.88 -37.42 19.65
N VAL A 10 27.14 -36.42 18.86
CA VAL A 10 26.16 -35.85 17.96
C VAL A 10 26.21 -36.65 16.67
N ALA A 11 25.23 -37.50 16.47
CA ALA A 11 24.99 -38.14 15.21
C ALA A 11 24.39 -37.09 14.28
N GLY A 12 25.06 -36.80 13.18
CA GLY A 12 24.57 -35.97 12.12
C GLY A 12 23.39 -36.63 11.43
N ALA A 13 22.25 -36.01 11.53
CA ALA A 13 21.15 -36.29 10.62
C ALA A 13 21.15 -35.18 9.56
N GLY A 14 21.56 -35.56 8.33
CA GLY A 14 21.39 -34.73 7.16
C GLY A 14 19.91 -34.58 6.88
N GLY A 15 19.35 -33.45 7.28
CA GLY A 15 18.04 -33.03 6.85
C GLY A 15 18.19 -32.33 5.52
N LEU A 16 17.66 -32.93 4.49
CA LEU A 16 17.40 -32.27 3.22
C LEU A 16 16.51 -31.09 3.47
N ILE A 17 17.11 -29.90 3.42
CA ILE A 17 16.35 -28.67 3.40
C ILE A 17 15.73 -28.60 2.00
N GLY A 18 14.46 -28.94 1.91
CA GLY A 18 13.66 -28.59 0.75
C GLY A 18 13.75 -27.07 0.58
N ARG A 19 14.39 -26.65 -0.48
CA ARG A 19 14.34 -25.25 -0.90
C ARG A 19 12.94 -24.95 -1.37
N ASP A 20 12.10 -24.51 -0.45
CA ASP A 20 10.96 -23.72 -0.81
C ASP A 20 11.46 -22.38 -1.29
N THR A 21 11.60 -22.25 -2.60
CA THR A 21 11.94 -20.99 -3.25
C THR A 21 10.68 -20.17 -3.53
N SER A 22 9.68 -20.26 -2.67
CA SER A 22 8.61 -19.28 -2.66
C SER A 22 9.03 -18.15 -1.72
N GLY A 23 9.92 -17.32 -2.20
CA GLY A 23 10.22 -16.05 -1.56
C GLY A 23 9.00 -15.15 -1.65
N THR A 24 8.09 -15.31 -0.70
CA THR A 24 7.04 -14.33 -0.49
C THR A 24 7.71 -13.11 0.12
N LEU A 25 8.09 -12.15 -0.72
CA LEU A 25 8.30 -10.80 -0.27
C LEU A 25 6.91 -10.25 0.06
N GLY A 26 6.54 -10.34 1.32
CA GLY A 26 5.30 -9.80 1.81
C GLY A 26 5.29 -8.28 1.72
N SER A 27 4.85 -7.79 0.56
CA SER A 27 4.20 -6.52 0.44
C SER A 27 2.76 -6.84 0.16
N GLU A 28 1.93 -6.74 1.18
CA GLU A 28 0.50 -6.99 1.06
C GLU A 28 -0.12 -5.93 0.15
N GLY A 29 -0.27 -6.25 -1.11
CA GLY A 29 -0.85 -5.32 -2.09
C GLY A 29 -0.78 -5.81 -3.52
N GLY A 30 -0.05 -6.86 -3.78
CA GLY A 30 0.03 -7.52 -5.08
C GLY A 30 0.90 -8.75 -4.95
N VAL A 31 0.33 -9.91 -5.18
CA VAL A 31 1.13 -11.13 -5.24
C VAL A 31 1.91 -11.09 -6.55
N VAL A 32 3.21 -10.85 -6.45
CA VAL A 32 4.11 -11.03 -7.58
C VAL A 32 4.26 -12.53 -7.77
N THR A 33 3.63 -13.06 -8.79
CA THR A 33 3.83 -14.44 -9.20
C THR A 33 4.82 -14.48 -10.35
N ILE A 34 5.85 -15.31 -10.22
CA ILE A 34 6.76 -15.62 -11.30
C ILE A 34 6.28 -16.93 -11.91
N ASP A 35 5.87 -16.90 -13.17
CA ASP A 35 5.51 -18.11 -13.89
C ASP A 35 6.76 -18.95 -14.24
N GLU A 36 6.55 -20.19 -14.67
CA GLU A 36 7.62 -21.11 -15.02
C GLU A 36 8.50 -20.62 -16.18
N SER A 37 8.08 -19.57 -16.86
CA SER A 37 8.82 -18.93 -17.95
C SER A 37 9.63 -17.72 -17.51
N GLY A 38 9.62 -17.40 -16.19
CA GLY A 38 10.34 -16.28 -15.62
C GLY A 38 9.67 -14.93 -15.87
N ASN A 39 8.41 -14.94 -16.28
CA ASN A 39 7.62 -13.74 -16.45
C ASN A 39 7.01 -13.30 -15.13
N ILE A 40 7.22 -12.05 -14.78
CA ILE A 40 6.67 -11.47 -13.55
C ILE A 40 5.24 -11.01 -13.84
N GLY A 41 4.27 -11.81 -13.40
CA GLY A 41 2.87 -11.44 -13.39
C GLY A 41 2.48 -10.82 -12.05
N LEU A 42 1.92 -9.63 -12.08
CA LEU A 42 1.26 -9.03 -10.92
C LEU A 42 -0.17 -9.55 -10.89
N SER A 43 -0.37 -10.65 -10.21
CA SER A 43 -1.71 -11.21 -9.99
C SER A 43 -2.56 -10.21 -9.21
N GLY A 44 -3.68 -9.84 -9.76
CA GLY A 44 -4.62 -8.89 -9.15
C GLY A 44 -4.61 -7.49 -9.78
N LEU A 45 -3.64 -7.14 -10.61
CA LEU A 45 -3.68 -5.86 -11.34
C LEU A 45 -4.73 -5.84 -12.43
N GLU A 46 -4.97 -6.98 -13.07
CA GLU A 46 -5.94 -7.11 -14.15
C GLU A 46 -7.36 -6.72 -13.72
N GLU A 47 -7.71 -6.96 -12.47
CA GLU A 47 -9.02 -6.58 -11.92
C GLU A 47 -9.20 -5.08 -11.78
N PHE A 48 -8.11 -4.32 -11.76
CA PHE A 48 -8.14 -2.87 -11.63
C PHE A 48 -7.94 -2.15 -12.97
N GLU A 49 -7.28 -2.78 -13.94
CA GLU A 49 -6.94 -2.18 -15.23
C GLU A 49 -8.17 -1.87 -16.09
N ASP A 50 -9.22 -2.66 -15.95
CA ASP A 50 -10.47 -2.49 -16.70
C ASP A 50 -11.50 -1.61 -15.99
N MET A 51 -11.09 -0.87 -14.97
CA MET A 51 -12.00 0.00 -14.23
C MET A 51 -11.86 1.46 -14.65
N LEU A 52 -12.95 2.20 -14.54
CA LEU A 52 -12.97 3.65 -14.77
C LEU A 52 -12.52 4.38 -13.51
N MET A 53 -11.58 5.29 -13.65
CA MET A 53 -11.09 6.15 -12.58
C MET A 53 -11.95 7.39 -12.43
N ASP A 54 -12.48 7.62 -11.25
CA ASP A 54 -13.18 8.83 -10.87
C ASP A 54 -12.44 9.52 -9.72
N ARG A 55 -11.61 10.50 -10.08
CA ARG A 55 -10.82 11.25 -9.10
C ARG A 55 -11.64 12.30 -8.36
N GLU A 56 -12.65 12.84 -8.99
CA GLU A 56 -13.47 13.92 -8.42
C GLU A 56 -14.39 13.40 -7.32
N ALA A 57 -14.87 12.17 -7.45
CA ALA A 57 -15.83 11.59 -6.50
C ALA A 57 -15.31 11.57 -5.05
N LEU A 58 -14.00 11.42 -4.87
CA LEU A 58 -13.37 11.32 -3.55
C LEU A 58 -12.36 12.44 -3.28
N ALA A 59 -12.29 13.47 -4.12
CA ALA A 59 -11.31 14.54 -3.99
C ALA A 59 -11.42 15.29 -2.64
N ALA A 60 -12.62 15.44 -2.12
CA ALA A 60 -12.86 16.10 -0.82
C ALA A 60 -12.35 15.27 0.38
N GLN A 61 -12.03 14.01 0.17
CA GLN A 61 -11.60 13.09 1.22
C GLN A 61 -10.07 12.94 1.29
N THR A 62 -9.33 13.77 0.60
CA THR A 62 -7.86 13.76 0.62
C THR A 62 -7.32 13.88 2.04
N VAL A 63 -6.44 12.97 2.42
CA VAL A 63 -5.80 12.91 3.74
C VAL A 63 -4.43 13.59 3.66
N TYR A 64 -4.10 14.39 4.65
CA TYR A 64 -2.81 15.11 4.71
C TYR A 64 -1.93 14.58 5.84
N PHE A 65 -0.61 14.66 5.63
CA PHE A 65 0.38 14.12 6.55
C PHE A 65 1.36 15.19 7.03
N GLU A 66 1.85 14.99 8.24
CA GLU A 66 2.97 15.76 8.78
C GLU A 66 4.28 15.40 8.07
N VAL A 67 5.29 16.25 8.22
CA VAL A 67 6.63 16.03 7.66
C VAL A 67 7.18 14.69 8.15
N ASP A 68 7.69 13.88 7.21
CA ASP A 68 8.31 12.57 7.46
C ASP A 68 7.41 11.56 8.18
N ARG A 69 6.11 11.80 8.24
CA ARG A 69 5.15 10.92 8.91
C ARG A 69 4.19 10.26 7.94
N SER A 70 3.75 9.08 8.33
CA SER A 70 2.75 8.29 7.60
C SER A 70 1.51 7.95 8.43
N GLU A 71 1.43 8.42 9.68
CA GLU A 71 0.24 8.27 10.50
C GLU A 71 -0.85 9.24 10.03
N ILE A 72 -2.07 8.74 9.97
CA ILE A 72 -3.24 9.57 9.64
C ILE A 72 -3.53 10.50 10.81
N HIS A 73 -3.63 11.80 10.52
CA HIS A 73 -4.01 12.75 11.53
C HIS A 73 -5.44 12.48 12.03
N PRO A 74 -5.70 12.56 13.36
CA PRO A 74 -7.06 12.30 13.89
C PRO A 74 -8.17 13.12 13.22
N ASP A 75 -7.86 14.35 12.79
CA ASP A 75 -8.83 15.23 12.11
C ASP A 75 -9.25 14.70 10.73
N ASP A 76 -8.44 13.83 10.12
CA ASP A 76 -8.71 13.26 8.80
C ASP A 76 -9.34 11.87 8.85
N LEU A 77 -9.50 11.28 10.04
CA LEU A 77 -10.13 9.95 10.17
C LEU A 77 -11.58 9.94 9.66
N GLY A 78 -12.32 11.03 9.84
CA GLY A 78 -13.67 11.17 9.32
C GLY A 78 -13.75 11.10 7.79
N LYS A 79 -12.70 11.53 7.10
CA LYS A 79 -12.60 11.42 5.63
C LYS A 79 -12.44 9.96 5.20
N VAL A 80 -11.63 9.20 5.92
CA VAL A 80 -11.45 7.77 5.66
C VAL A 80 -12.76 7.00 5.91
N GLU A 81 -13.47 7.34 6.97
CA GLU A 81 -14.80 6.78 7.27
C GLU A 81 -15.81 7.08 6.17
N ALA A 82 -15.78 8.29 5.62
CA ALA A 82 -16.64 8.68 4.51
C ALA A 82 -16.37 7.83 3.25
N VAL A 83 -15.10 7.56 2.95
CA VAL A 83 -14.72 6.68 1.83
C VAL A 83 -15.22 5.26 2.08
N ALA A 84 -15.05 4.72 3.28
CA ALA A 84 -15.56 3.41 3.64
C ALA A 84 -17.08 3.32 3.45
N GLY A 85 -17.81 4.35 3.84
CA GLY A 85 -19.26 4.46 3.64
C GLY A 85 -19.66 4.46 2.16
N ILE A 86 -18.93 5.17 1.32
CA ILE A 86 -19.16 5.21 -0.13
C ILE A 86 -18.92 3.82 -0.74
N LEU A 87 -17.85 3.15 -0.34
CA LEU A 87 -17.54 1.79 -0.82
C LEU A 87 -18.57 0.75 -0.34
N ALA A 88 -19.17 0.97 0.82
CA ALA A 88 -20.22 0.09 1.33
C ALA A 88 -21.53 0.16 0.53
N GLN A 89 -21.78 1.28 -0.17
CA GLN A 89 -22.99 1.48 -0.97
C GLN A 89 -22.98 0.68 -2.27
N ASP A 90 -21.82 0.35 -2.81
CA ASP A 90 -21.68 -0.41 -4.04
C ASP A 90 -20.49 -1.38 -3.92
N ALA A 91 -20.81 -2.65 -3.81
CA ALA A 91 -19.82 -3.70 -3.62
C ALA A 91 -18.88 -3.92 -4.83
N GLN A 92 -19.26 -3.42 -6.01
CA GLN A 92 -18.46 -3.55 -7.22
C GLN A 92 -17.42 -2.45 -7.38
N ASN A 93 -17.57 -1.36 -6.66
CA ASN A 93 -16.59 -0.28 -6.68
C ASN A 93 -15.35 -0.66 -5.89
N LYS A 94 -14.21 -0.21 -6.36
CA LYS A 94 -12.90 -0.34 -5.72
C LYS A 94 -12.29 1.03 -5.50
N VAL A 95 -11.21 1.10 -4.77
CA VAL A 95 -10.49 2.35 -4.51
C VAL A 95 -9.00 2.16 -4.74
N MET A 96 -8.38 3.15 -5.36
CA MET A 96 -6.93 3.29 -5.39
C MET A 96 -6.52 4.42 -4.46
N ILE A 97 -5.49 4.17 -3.67
CA ILE A 97 -4.91 5.16 -2.76
C ILE A 97 -3.54 5.55 -3.30
N GLU A 98 -3.37 6.83 -3.58
CA GLU A 98 -2.11 7.39 -4.06
C GLU A 98 -1.42 8.13 -2.92
N GLY A 99 -0.22 7.68 -2.55
CA GLY A 99 0.62 8.35 -1.56
C GLY A 99 1.56 9.36 -2.21
N HIS A 100 1.57 10.58 -1.68
CA HIS A 100 2.35 11.70 -2.21
C HIS A 100 3.22 12.33 -1.13
N CYS A 101 4.33 12.92 -1.57
CA CYS A 101 5.27 13.65 -0.74
C CYS A 101 5.52 15.05 -1.30
N ASP A 102 6.04 15.95 -0.46
CA ASP A 102 6.65 17.17 -0.96
C ASP A 102 8.02 16.87 -1.62
N GLU A 103 8.59 17.82 -2.35
CA GLU A 103 9.81 17.60 -3.13
C GLU A 103 11.10 17.47 -2.30
N ARG A 104 11.05 17.70 -1.00
CA ARG A 104 12.21 17.62 -0.13
C ARG A 104 12.61 16.17 0.13
N GLY A 105 13.90 15.91 0.13
CA GLY A 105 14.45 14.57 0.28
C GLY A 105 14.79 13.90 -1.05
N THR A 106 15.23 12.65 -0.98
CA THR A 106 15.58 11.88 -2.17
C THR A 106 14.32 11.29 -2.81
N GLU A 107 14.38 11.02 -4.11
CA GLU A 107 13.29 10.36 -4.84
C GLU A 107 12.95 9.00 -4.22
N GLU A 108 13.96 8.21 -3.89
CA GLU A 108 13.79 6.89 -3.28
C GLU A 108 13.11 6.97 -1.91
N TYR A 109 13.55 7.90 -1.06
CA TYR A 109 12.95 8.15 0.23
C TYR A 109 11.47 8.56 0.10
N ASN A 110 11.18 9.49 -0.79
CA ASN A 110 9.83 9.99 -1.02
C ASN A 110 8.90 8.91 -1.60
N ARG A 111 9.43 8.05 -2.46
CA ARG A 111 8.65 6.92 -2.98
C ARG A 111 8.29 5.94 -1.87
N ALA A 112 9.23 5.61 -1.01
CA ALA A 112 8.99 4.75 0.15
C ALA A 112 8.03 5.38 1.17
N LEU A 113 8.16 6.69 1.44
CA LEU A 113 7.27 7.41 2.34
C LEU A 113 5.84 7.48 1.78
N GLY A 114 5.70 7.75 0.49
CA GLY A 114 4.42 7.75 -0.19
C GLY A 114 3.72 6.39 -0.11
N GLU A 115 4.47 5.31 -0.25
CA GLU A 115 3.95 3.96 -0.07
C GLU A 115 3.46 3.72 1.36
N ARG A 116 4.25 4.10 2.36
CA ARG A 116 3.83 3.99 3.77
C ARG A 116 2.57 4.80 4.06
N ARG A 117 2.42 5.98 3.46
CA ARG A 117 1.22 6.80 3.58
C ARG A 117 0.00 6.11 2.97
N ALA A 118 0.15 5.58 1.78
CA ALA A 118 -0.92 4.83 1.12
C ALA A 118 -1.32 3.58 1.91
N LEU A 119 -0.35 2.85 2.45
CA LEU A 119 -0.59 1.65 3.28
C LEU A 119 -1.31 1.99 4.59
N SER A 120 -0.96 3.10 5.24
CA SER A 120 -1.66 3.55 6.46
C SER A 120 -3.13 3.83 6.19
N VAL A 121 -3.44 4.45 5.08
CA VAL A 121 -4.83 4.71 4.67
C VAL A 121 -5.56 3.41 4.33
N ARG A 122 -4.90 2.50 3.63
CA ARG A 122 -5.45 1.16 3.37
C ARG A 122 -5.80 0.43 4.66
N ASP A 123 -4.89 0.41 5.61
CA ASP A 123 -5.09 -0.28 6.88
C ASP A 123 -6.25 0.31 7.67
N ALA A 124 -6.43 1.63 7.62
CA ALA A 124 -7.57 2.30 8.21
C ALA A 124 -8.90 1.89 7.55
N LEU A 125 -8.93 1.79 6.22
CA LEU A 125 -10.12 1.31 5.49
C LEU A 125 -10.44 -0.15 5.82
N VAL A 126 -9.43 -1.01 5.88
CA VAL A 126 -9.60 -2.42 6.28
C VAL A 126 -10.15 -2.51 7.69
N GLY A 127 -9.65 -1.70 8.61
CA GLY A 127 -10.18 -1.62 9.98
C GLY A 127 -11.63 -1.16 10.04
N LEU A 128 -12.11 -0.44 9.05
CA LEU A 128 -13.51 0.00 8.91
C LEU A 128 -14.39 -1.00 8.15
N GLY A 129 -13.86 -2.16 7.79
CA GLY A 129 -14.61 -3.25 7.17
C GLY A 129 -14.53 -3.31 5.65
N VAL A 130 -13.68 -2.49 5.02
CA VAL A 130 -13.44 -2.59 3.57
C VAL A 130 -12.50 -3.76 3.30
N SER A 131 -12.89 -4.66 2.40
CA SER A 131 -12.04 -5.78 2.00
C SER A 131 -10.76 -5.31 1.32
N ALA A 132 -9.62 -5.90 1.68
CA ALA A 132 -8.33 -5.57 1.09
C ALA A 132 -8.31 -5.79 -0.44
N ASP A 133 -9.10 -6.73 -0.96
CA ASP A 133 -9.24 -7.01 -2.39
C ASP A 133 -9.81 -5.83 -3.19
N ARG A 134 -10.47 -4.91 -2.52
CA ARG A 134 -11.07 -3.72 -3.13
C ARG A 134 -10.17 -2.50 -3.10
N ILE A 135 -8.97 -2.62 -2.55
CA ILE A 135 -8.05 -1.50 -2.32
C ILE A 135 -6.74 -1.75 -3.07
N ARG A 136 -6.35 -0.80 -3.90
CA ARG A 136 -5.03 -0.74 -4.50
C ARG A 136 -4.27 0.45 -3.95
N THR A 137 -2.98 0.29 -3.70
CA THR A 137 -2.09 1.37 -3.27
C THR A 137 -1.04 1.68 -4.35
N MET A 138 -0.67 2.94 -4.45
CA MET A 138 0.38 3.40 -5.33
C MET A 138 1.13 4.56 -4.67
N SER A 139 2.45 4.54 -4.78
CA SER A 139 3.26 5.69 -4.41
C SER A 139 3.66 6.47 -5.65
N LEU A 140 3.40 7.76 -5.65
CA LEU A 140 3.88 8.70 -6.67
C LEU A 140 5.03 9.56 -6.16
N GLY A 141 5.40 9.42 -4.86
CA GLY A 141 6.45 10.22 -4.27
C GLY A 141 6.21 11.71 -4.49
N GLU A 142 7.19 12.39 -5.05
CA GLU A 142 7.12 13.83 -5.39
C GLU A 142 6.67 14.12 -6.83
N ASP A 143 6.36 13.08 -7.62
CA ASP A 143 6.19 13.20 -9.08
C ASP A 143 4.94 13.98 -9.52
N ARG A 144 3.93 14.05 -8.65
CA ARG A 144 2.67 14.76 -8.96
C ARG A 144 2.28 15.74 -7.87
N PRO A 145 2.95 16.91 -7.83
CA PRO A 145 2.61 17.91 -6.83
C PRO A 145 1.21 18.50 -7.06
N ALA A 146 0.47 18.68 -5.97
CA ALA A 146 -0.77 19.44 -5.99
C ALA A 146 -0.52 20.95 -6.08
N ASP A 147 0.63 21.38 -5.54
CA ASP A 147 1.09 22.75 -5.55
C ASP A 147 2.59 22.78 -5.91
N THR A 148 2.95 23.51 -6.93
CA THR A 148 4.35 23.64 -7.39
C THR A 148 5.13 24.74 -6.66
N GLY A 149 4.52 25.43 -5.72
CA GLY A 149 5.18 26.40 -4.85
C GLY A 149 6.25 25.76 -3.96
N LEU A 150 7.13 26.61 -3.44
CA LEU A 150 8.28 26.19 -2.62
C LEU A 150 8.15 26.65 -1.17
N ASP A 151 7.00 27.13 -0.76
CA ASP A 151 6.73 27.52 0.61
C ASP A 151 6.15 26.35 1.45
N ASP A 152 6.10 26.52 2.76
CA ASP A 152 5.62 25.49 3.67
C ASP A 152 4.15 25.11 3.41
N ALA A 153 3.33 26.05 2.99
CA ALA A 153 1.94 25.80 2.66
C ALA A 153 1.82 24.92 1.41
N ALA A 154 2.64 25.15 0.39
CA ALA A 154 2.68 24.31 -0.81
C ALA A 154 3.17 22.90 -0.46
N PHE A 155 4.20 22.76 0.34
CA PHE A 155 4.72 21.47 0.78
C PHE A 155 3.66 20.69 1.59
N ALA A 156 2.92 21.38 2.45
CA ALA A 156 1.84 20.75 3.21
C ALA A 156 0.72 20.19 2.31
N ARG A 157 0.38 20.85 1.22
CA ARG A 157 -0.60 20.35 0.25
C ARG A 157 -0.11 19.12 -0.51
N ASN A 158 1.21 18.98 -0.66
CA ASN A 158 1.81 17.85 -1.37
C ASN A 158 1.94 16.60 -0.51
N ARG A 159 2.00 16.74 0.82
CA ARG A 159 2.04 15.61 1.76
C ARG A 159 0.64 15.05 1.96
N ARG A 160 0.21 14.17 1.06
CA ARG A 160 -1.18 13.71 1.03
C ARG A 160 -1.34 12.27 0.59
N GLY A 161 -2.49 11.71 0.93
CA GLY A 161 -3.04 10.50 0.36
C GLY A 161 -4.32 10.83 -0.39
N GLU A 162 -4.36 10.55 -1.67
CA GLU A 162 -5.53 10.76 -2.51
C GLU A 162 -6.27 9.46 -2.74
N PHE A 163 -7.60 9.54 -2.75
CA PHE A 163 -8.46 8.43 -3.12
C PHE A 163 -8.94 8.59 -4.56
N VAL A 164 -8.86 7.51 -5.31
CA VAL A 164 -9.42 7.42 -6.66
C VAL A 164 -10.49 6.34 -6.64
N LEU A 165 -11.73 6.70 -6.90
CA LEU A 165 -12.82 5.74 -6.99
C LEU A 165 -12.71 4.98 -8.31
N LEU A 166 -12.76 3.66 -8.25
CA LEU A 166 -12.70 2.78 -9.40
C LEU A 166 -14.07 2.14 -9.59
N LYS A 167 -14.67 2.40 -10.74
CA LYS A 167 -15.99 1.88 -11.12
C LYS A 167 -15.85 0.84 -12.22
N PRO A 168 -16.64 -0.25 -12.21
CA PRO A 168 -16.67 -1.17 -13.33
C PRO A 168 -17.04 -0.44 -14.62
N LYS A 169 -16.40 -0.78 -15.73
CA LYS A 169 -16.84 -0.30 -17.03
C LYS A 169 -18.24 -0.85 -17.30
N PRO A 170 -19.14 -0.03 -17.87
CA PRO A 170 -20.43 -0.55 -18.31
C PRO A 170 -20.18 -1.68 -19.32
N GLY A 171 -20.82 -2.82 -19.09
CA GLY A 171 -20.76 -3.94 -20.02
C GLY A 171 -21.30 -3.55 -21.40
N ASN A 172 -20.60 -4.01 -22.44
CA ASN A 172 -21.07 -3.86 -23.82
C ASN A 172 -22.31 -4.73 -24.05
#